data_dfd254921bda833b45fd35821a481d67
#
_entry.id   dfd254921bda833b45fd35821a481d67
#
_cell.length_a   1.000
_cell.length_b   1.000
_cell.length_c   1.000
_cell.angle_alpha   90.00
_cell.angle_beta   90.00
_cell.angle_gamma   90.00
#
_symmetry.space_group_name_H-M   'P 1'
#
loop_
_entity.id
_entity.type
_entity.pdbx_description
1 polymer ?
#
loop_
_entity_poly.entity_id
_entity_poly.type
_entity_poly.pdbx_seq_one_letter_code
_entity_poly.pdbx_strand_id
1 'polypeptide(L)' 'MLENIKRLCAKRGIRINDLEAAVGLGKNTIYKWSACSPSVANIKLVADYLGCSIDELVCDMDAD' A
#
# COMPACT_ATOMS: atom_id res chain seq x y z
N MET A 1 -0.48 -3.27 -7.56
CA MET A 1 -0.11 -2.53 -6.35
C MET A 1 -0.99 -2.81 -5.15
N LEU A 2 -2.29 -2.74 -5.33
CA LEU A 2 -3.22 -2.98 -4.22
C LEU A 2 -3.05 -4.37 -3.61
N GLU A 3 -2.88 -5.38 -4.46
CA GLU A 3 -2.72 -6.74 -3.96
C GLU A 3 -1.48 -6.90 -3.09
N ASN A 4 -0.39 -6.23 -3.46
CA ASN A 4 0.82 -6.27 -2.65
C ASN A 4 0.59 -5.61 -1.30
N ILE A 5 -0.12 -4.49 -1.30
CA ILE A 5 -0.44 -3.79 -0.05
C ILE A 5 -1.28 -4.68 0.85
N LYS A 6 -2.28 -5.34 0.28
CA LYS A 6 -3.12 -6.25 1.05
C LYS A 6 -2.29 -7.37 1.68
N ARG A 7 -1.38 -7.94 0.89
CA ARG A 7 -0.54 -9.02 1.36
C ARG A 7 0.36 -8.58 2.51
N LEU A 8 0.97 -7.41 2.36
CA LEU A 8 1.87 -6.89 3.38
C LEU A 8 1.11 -6.53 4.65
N CYS A 9 -0.09 -5.97 4.51
CA CYS A 9 -0.92 -5.68 5.68
C CYS A 9 -1.29 -6.97 6.41
N ALA A 10 -1.65 -8.01 5.66
CA ALA A 10 -1.99 -9.29 6.26
C ALA A 10 -0.83 -9.88 7.03
N LYS A 11 0.38 -9.75 6.50
CA LYS A 11 1.56 -10.22 7.19
C LYS A 11 1.79 -9.51 8.52
N ARG A 12 1.39 -8.25 8.59
CA ARG A 12 1.55 -7.47 9.81
C ARG A 12 0.35 -7.55 10.73
N GLY A 13 -0.71 -8.22 10.29
CA GLY A 13 -1.92 -8.35 11.09
C GLY A 13 -2.70 -7.04 11.19
N ILE A 14 -2.61 -6.19 10.19
CA ILE A 14 -3.35 -4.93 10.16
C ILE A 14 -4.27 -4.91 8.95
N ARG A 15 -5.21 -3.98 8.97
CA ARG A 15 -6.13 -3.79 7.86
C ARG A 15 -5.69 -2.61 7.02
N ILE A 16 -6.18 -2.54 5.78
CA ILE A 16 -5.87 -1.41 4.92
C ILE A 16 -6.39 -0.11 5.54
N ASN A 17 -7.55 -0.14 6.16
CA ASN A 17 -8.07 1.06 6.81
C ASN A 17 -7.15 1.53 7.95
N ASP A 18 -6.56 0.59 8.68
CA ASP A 18 -5.61 0.94 9.73
C ASP A 18 -4.37 1.59 9.13
N LEU A 19 -3.92 1.06 8.00
CA LEU A 19 -2.77 1.63 7.31
C LEU A 19 -3.07 3.05 6.85
N GLU A 20 -4.24 3.26 6.24
CA GLU A 20 -4.64 4.58 5.77
C GLU A 20 -4.62 5.59 6.90
N ALA A 21 -5.17 5.22 8.04
CA ALA A 21 -5.20 6.11 9.19
C ALA A 21 -3.79 6.39 9.72
N ALA A 22 -2.94 5.38 9.73
CA ALA A 22 -1.59 5.51 10.25
C ALA A 22 -0.73 6.45 9.42
N VAL A 23 -0.90 6.43 8.10
CA VAL A 23 -0.09 7.28 7.22
C VAL A 23 -0.80 8.58 6.84
N GLY A 24 -1.99 8.82 7.38
CA GLY A 24 -2.68 10.08 7.15
C GLY A 24 -3.43 10.15 5.84
N LEU A 25 -3.71 9.02 5.21
CA LEU A 25 -4.50 8.99 3.99
C LEU A 25 -5.99 8.94 4.34
N GLY A 26 -6.80 9.42 3.42
CA GLY A 26 -8.23 9.39 3.63
C GLY A 26 -8.79 7.97 3.55
N LYS A 27 -10.00 7.80 4.08
CA LYS A 27 -10.67 6.51 4.07
C LYS A 27 -10.87 6.04 2.63
N ASN A 28 -10.57 4.77 2.39
CA ASN A 28 -10.72 4.14 1.08
C ASN A 28 -9.79 4.71 0.01
N THR A 29 -8.81 5.52 0.38
CA THR A 29 -7.87 6.08 -0.57
C THR A 29 -7.07 4.99 -1.27
N ILE A 30 -6.59 4.01 -0.50
CA ILE A 30 -5.77 2.95 -1.06
C ILE A 30 -6.59 2.06 -2.00
N TYR A 31 -7.86 1.86 -1.70
CA TYR A 31 -8.71 1.06 -2.58
C TYR A 31 -8.87 1.70 -3.96
N LYS A 32 -8.80 3.01 -4.04
CA LYS A 32 -8.90 3.71 -5.32
C LYS A 32 -7.66 3.51 -6.17
N TRP A 33 -6.58 3.05 -5.59
CA TRP A 33 -5.33 2.84 -6.32
C TRP A 33 -5.42 1.70 -7.33
N SER A 34 -6.44 0.89 -7.25
CA SER A 34 -6.66 -0.14 -8.28
C SER A 34 -7.10 0.49 -9.60
N ALA A 35 -7.73 1.66 -9.54
CA ALA A 35 -8.19 2.36 -10.73
C ALA A 35 -7.33 3.57 -11.07
N CYS A 36 -6.74 4.21 -10.06
CA CYS A 36 -5.93 5.42 -10.24
C CYS A 36 -4.58 5.23 -9.62
N SER A 37 -3.53 5.66 -10.31
CA SER A 37 -2.19 5.57 -9.76
C SER A 37 -1.99 6.60 -8.66
N PRO A 38 -1.43 6.21 -7.51
CA PRO A 38 -1.13 7.16 -6.46
C PRO A 38 0.11 7.97 -6.80
N SER A 39 0.31 9.09 -6.10
CA SER A 39 1.54 9.85 -6.26
C SER A 39 2.70 9.10 -5.59
N VAL A 40 3.92 9.45 -6.02
CA VAL A 40 5.10 8.82 -5.45
C VAL A 40 5.18 9.08 -3.93
N ALA A 41 4.78 10.27 -3.51
CA ALA A 41 4.78 10.60 -2.09
C ALA A 41 3.88 9.67 -1.29
N ASN A 42 2.69 9.37 -1.82
CA ASN A 42 1.78 8.46 -1.13
C ASN A 42 2.31 7.04 -1.11
N ILE A 43 2.90 6.60 -2.21
CA ILE A 43 3.51 5.28 -2.27
C ILE A 43 4.61 5.16 -1.22
N LYS A 44 5.42 6.21 -1.10
CA LYS A 44 6.52 6.21 -0.14
C LYS A 44 6.01 6.14 1.29
N LEU A 45 4.94 6.86 1.61
CA LEU A 45 4.36 6.81 2.94
C LEU A 45 3.98 5.38 3.32
N VAL A 46 3.32 4.70 2.40
CA VAL A 46 2.87 3.34 2.65
C VAL A 46 4.08 2.39 2.76
N ALA A 47 5.04 2.54 1.87
CA ALA A 47 6.23 1.69 1.88
C ALA A 47 7.01 1.86 3.20
N ASP A 48 7.18 3.10 3.63
CA ASP A 48 7.90 3.37 4.89
C ASP A 48 7.17 2.75 6.07
N TYR A 49 5.86 2.89 6.10
CA TYR A 49 5.09 2.33 7.22
C TYR A 49 5.18 0.80 7.25
N LEU A 50 5.12 0.18 6.08
CA LEU A 50 5.17 -1.27 5.98
C LEU A 50 6.59 -1.81 6.05
N GLY A 51 7.59 -0.94 6.02
CA GLY A 51 8.98 -1.38 6.13
C GLY A 51 9.49 -2.06 4.87
N CYS A 52 8.99 -1.68 3.71
CA CYS A 52 9.40 -2.27 2.45
C CYS A 52 9.80 -1.17 1.47
N SER A 53 10.34 -1.56 0.32
CA SER A 53 10.71 -0.60 -0.70
C SER A 53 9.51 -0.26 -1.57
N ILE A 54 9.61 0.87 -2.28
CA ILE A 54 8.57 1.24 -3.23
C ILE A 54 8.44 0.18 -4.31
N ASP A 55 9.57 -0.39 -4.73
CA ASP A 55 9.55 -1.44 -5.75
C ASP A 55 8.72 -2.64 -5.31
N GLU A 56 8.76 -2.98 -4.04
CA GLU A 56 7.99 -4.10 -3.53
C GLU A 56 6.49 -3.85 -3.60
N LEU A 57 6.09 -2.57 -3.54
CA LEU A 57 4.69 -2.23 -3.64
C LEU A 57 4.20 -2.21 -5.08
N VAL A 58 5.01 -1.71 -6.01
CA VAL A 58 4.56 -1.54 -7.38
C VAL A 58 4.83 -2.75 -8.26
N CYS A 59 5.74 -3.60 -7.87
CA CYS A 59 6.06 -4.80 -8.63
C CYS A 59 5.07 -5.90 -8.29
N ASP A 60 4.07 -6.03 -9.11
CA ASP A 60 3.01 -6.99 -8.85
C ASP A 60 3.29 -8.34 -9.33
N MET A 61 4.15 -8.47 -10.00
CA MET A 61 4.26 -9.66 -10.56
C MET A 61 5.09 -10.54 -10.08
N ASP A 62 5.08 -10.69 -9.85
CA ASP A 62 5.64 -11.37 -9.62
C ASP A 62 5.70 -12.34 -9.92
N ALA A 63 5.43 -12.45 -10.04
CA ALA A 63 5.45 -13.16 -10.31
C ALA A 63 5.77 -13.87 -10.70
N ASP A 64 5.91 -14.14 -10.78
CA ASP A 64 6.26 -14.80 -11.02
C ASP A 64 6.46 -15.15 -11.07
#